data_ec9aeda5bac95364dd5dd232751d13d4
#
_entry.id   ec9aeda5bac95364dd5dd232751d13d4
#
_cell.length_a   1.000
_cell.length_b   1.000
_cell.length_c   1.000
_cell.angle_alpha   90.00
_cell.angle_beta   90.00
_cell.angle_gamma   90.00
#
_symmetry.space_group_name_H-M   'P 1'
#
loop_
_entity.id
_entity.type
_entity.pdbx_description
1 polymer ?
#
loop_
_entity_poly.entity_id
_entity_poly.type
_entity_poly.pdbx_seq_one_letter_code
_entity_poly.pdbx_strand_id
1 'polypeptide(L)'
;AGFHHGYIKDCKQNIVNEIILSGAKVVIIGMGAPMQDEIAVMLKEKGFIGSVYTCGGFIHQTTEGIISFPEWTNKFGVRWLYRIFTQKGMLKRLLRTYPKFVISYSWFLLFQIKIET
;
A
#
# COMPACT_ATOMS: atom_id res chain seq x y z
N ALA A 1 19.05 -15.49 -1.04
CA ALA A 1 18.04 -14.47 -0.87
C ALA A 1 18.61 -13.14 -1.35
N GLY A 2 17.81 -12.36 -2.06
CA GLY A 2 18.17 -11.03 -2.56
C GLY A 2 17.21 -9.96 -2.02
N PHE A 3 17.59 -8.72 -2.17
CA PHE A 3 16.71 -7.58 -1.89
C PHE A 3 16.92 -6.48 -2.93
N HIS A 4 15.91 -5.65 -3.11
CA HIS A 4 15.96 -4.48 -3.98
C HIS A 4 15.23 -3.31 -3.34
N HIS A 5 15.70 -2.08 -3.57
CA HIS A 5 14.97 -0.89 -3.11
C HIS A 5 13.66 -0.72 -3.89
N GLY A 6 12.66 -0.08 -3.28
CA GLY A 6 11.32 0.06 -3.88
C GLY A 6 11.18 1.13 -4.97
N TYR A 7 12.24 1.87 -5.32
CA TYR A 7 12.19 2.93 -6.35
C TYR A 7 12.51 2.34 -7.73
N ILE A 8 11.57 1.59 -8.30
CA ILE A 8 11.75 0.75 -9.49
C ILE A 8 10.89 1.14 -10.69
N LYS A 9 10.43 2.40 -10.77
CA LYS A 9 9.49 2.82 -11.82
C LYS A 9 9.95 2.43 -13.24
N ASP A 10 11.24 2.60 -13.52
CA ASP A 10 11.79 2.43 -14.87
C ASP A 10 12.39 1.04 -15.12
N CYS A 11 12.48 0.18 -14.09
CA CYS A 11 13.13 -1.13 -14.18
C CYS A 11 12.28 -2.31 -13.71
N LYS A 12 10.95 -2.14 -13.66
CA LYS A 12 10.01 -3.17 -13.18
C LYS A 12 10.21 -4.53 -13.88
N GLN A 13 10.34 -4.53 -15.20
CA GLN A 13 10.50 -5.74 -16.01
C GLN A 13 11.78 -6.49 -15.66
N ASN A 14 12.89 -5.77 -15.48
CA ASN A 14 14.18 -6.36 -15.14
C ASN A 14 14.14 -7.04 -13.79
N ILE A 15 13.57 -6.36 -12.79
CA ILE A 15 13.42 -6.87 -11.43
C ILE A 15 12.53 -8.10 -11.38
N VAL A 16 11.41 -8.09 -12.10
CA VAL A 16 10.54 -9.27 -12.20
C VAL A 16 11.29 -10.45 -12.82
N ASN A 17 12.09 -10.21 -13.87
CA ASN A 17 12.93 -11.25 -14.47
C ASN A 17 13.99 -11.79 -13.50
N GLU A 18 14.66 -10.90 -12.77
CA GLU A 18 15.64 -11.28 -11.74
C GLU A 18 15.01 -12.15 -10.65
N ILE A 19 13.83 -11.78 -10.18
CA ILE A 19 13.10 -12.56 -9.19
C ILE A 19 12.80 -13.97 -9.71
N ILE A 20 12.35 -14.10 -10.94
CA ILE A 20 12.06 -15.41 -11.56
C ILE A 20 13.34 -16.22 -11.71
N LEU A 21 14.41 -15.61 -12.22
CA LEU A 21 15.71 -16.28 -12.42
C LEU A 21 16.35 -16.68 -11.10
N SER A 22 16.08 -15.98 -10.01
CA SER A 22 16.61 -16.30 -8.68
C SER A 22 16.06 -17.61 -8.10
N GLY A 23 14.99 -18.15 -8.65
CA GLY A 23 14.30 -19.32 -8.11
C GLY A 23 13.68 -19.10 -6.72
N ALA A 24 13.45 -17.85 -6.34
CA ALA A 24 12.84 -17.50 -5.06
C ALA A 24 11.45 -18.15 -4.92
N LYS A 25 11.16 -18.73 -3.75
CA LYS A 25 9.86 -19.31 -3.43
C LYS A 25 8.93 -18.33 -2.75
N VAL A 26 9.49 -17.28 -2.16
CA VAL A 26 8.75 -16.25 -1.43
C VAL A 26 9.26 -14.88 -1.84
N VAL A 27 8.34 -13.98 -2.18
CA VAL A 27 8.62 -12.59 -2.51
C VAL A 27 7.81 -11.69 -1.58
N ILE A 28 8.47 -10.72 -0.94
CA ILE A 28 7.84 -9.73 -0.09
C ILE A 28 7.97 -8.37 -0.77
N ILE A 29 6.84 -7.71 -1.04
CA ILE A 29 6.77 -6.44 -1.76
C ILE A 29 6.26 -5.35 -0.81
N GLY A 30 7.12 -4.37 -0.48
CA GLY A 30 6.84 -3.30 0.46
C GLY A 30 6.90 -1.90 -0.14
N MET A 31 6.21 -1.67 -1.27
CA MET A 31 6.30 -0.40 -2.01
C MET A 31 5.06 0.49 -1.92
N GLY A 32 3.96 -0.03 -1.39
CA GLY A 32 2.67 0.64 -1.41
C GLY A 32 1.91 0.50 -2.74
N ALA A 33 0.59 0.66 -2.67
CA ALA A 33 -0.31 0.61 -3.82
C ALA A 33 -0.17 1.89 -4.68
N PRO A 34 -0.37 1.81 -6.01
CA PRO A 34 -0.70 0.61 -6.79
C PRO A 34 0.53 -0.22 -7.22
N MET A 35 1.75 0.29 -7.02
CA MET A 35 2.97 -0.28 -7.61
C MET A 35 3.27 -1.70 -7.14
N GLN A 36 3.03 -2.01 -5.87
CA GLN A 36 3.20 -3.38 -5.35
C GLN A 36 2.27 -4.38 -6.04
N ASP A 37 1.03 -3.94 -6.34
CA ASP A 37 0.02 -4.79 -6.97
C ASP A 37 0.37 -5.04 -8.43
N GLU A 38 0.89 -4.04 -9.14
CA GLU A 38 1.40 -4.18 -10.50
C GLU A 38 2.53 -5.22 -10.57
N ILE A 39 3.49 -5.16 -9.65
CA ILE A 39 4.60 -6.15 -9.61
C ILE A 39 4.07 -7.54 -9.30
N ALA A 40 3.12 -7.68 -8.38
CA ALA A 40 2.52 -8.98 -8.07
C ALA A 40 1.81 -9.59 -9.27
N VAL A 41 1.07 -8.77 -10.04
CA VAL A 41 0.42 -9.19 -11.29
C VAL A 41 1.46 -9.60 -12.33
N MET A 42 2.51 -8.79 -12.55
CA MET A 42 3.58 -9.10 -13.51
C MET A 42 4.31 -10.41 -13.17
N LEU A 43 4.56 -10.68 -11.89
CA LEU A 43 5.14 -11.96 -11.45
C LEU A 43 4.23 -13.13 -11.82
N LYS A 44 2.93 -13.01 -11.57
CA LYS A 44 1.95 -14.04 -11.92
C LYS A 44 1.89 -14.28 -13.43
N GLU A 45 1.82 -13.21 -14.23
CA GLU A 45 1.76 -13.28 -15.69
C GLU A 45 3.01 -13.95 -16.30
N LYS A 46 4.17 -13.74 -15.68
CA LYS A 46 5.43 -14.38 -16.09
C LYS A 46 5.64 -15.79 -15.52
N GLY A 47 4.63 -16.37 -14.89
CA GLY A 47 4.67 -17.76 -14.44
C GLY A 47 5.46 -17.97 -13.14
N PHE A 48 5.57 -16.96 -12.28
CA PHE A 48 6.18 -17.13 -10.96
C PHE A 48 5.42 -18.17 -10.14
N ILE A 49 6.13 -19.22 -9.72
CA ILE A 49 5.60 -20.32 -8.90
C ILE A 49 6.11 -20.14 -7.47
N GLY A 50 5.41 -19.34 -6.69
CA GLY A 50 5.77 -19.06 -5.30
C GLY A 50 4.71 -18.20 -4.60
N SER A 51 5.00 -17.83 -3.37
CA SER A 51 4.13 -16.95 -2.58
C SER A 51 4.59 -15.50 -2.70
N VAL A 52 3.66 -14.60 -2.99
CA VAL A 52 3.90 -13.15 -3.04
C VAL A 52 3.13 -12.49 -1.91
N TYR A 53 3.81 -11.76 -1.05
CA TYR A 53 3.23 -11.00 0.06
C TYR A 53 3.41 -9.51 -0.18
N THR A 54 2.31 -8.76 -0.23
CA THR A 54 2.34 -7.30 -0.32
C THR A 54 2.11 -6.71 1.08
N CYS A 55 3.03 -5.87 1.56
CA CYS A 55 2.97 -5.31 2.91
C CYS A 55 2.94 -3.77 2.95
N GLY A 56 2.82 -3.12 1.80
CA GLY A 56 2.77 -1.66 1.71
C GLY A 56 3.99 -1.00 2.35
N GLY A 57 3.75 0.06 3.10
CA GLY A 57 4.80 0.79 3.83
C GLY A 57 5.22 0.16 5.15
N PHE A 58 4.82 -1.08 5.44
CA PHE A 58 5.11 -1.72 6.73
C PHE A 58 6.61 -1.86 6.97
N ILE A 59 7.38 -2.30 5.96
CA ILE A 59 8.83 -2.46 6.08
C ILE A 59 9.48 -1.12 6.43
N HIS A 60 9.08 -0.04 5.75
CA HIS A 60 9.61 1.30 6.02
C HIS A 60 9.26 1.78 7.44
N GLN A 61 8.06 1.49 7.90
CA GLN A 61 7.62 1.85 9.25
C GLN A 61 8.37 1.08 10.34
N THR A 62 8.79 -0.15 10.06
CA THR A 62 9.55 -0.96 11.03
C THR A 62 11.03 -0.61 11.07
N THR A 63 11.60 -0.08 9.99
CA THR A 63 13.01 0.34 9.94
C THR A 63 13.25 1.72 10.59
N GLU A 64 12.27 2.61 10.59
CA GLU A 64 12.34 3.90 11.29
C GLU A 64 12.18 3.79 12.82
N GLY A 65 12.16 2.60 13.33
CA GLY A 65 11.88 2.23 14.70
C GLY A 65 10.48 1.65 14.82
N ILE A 66 10.31 0.74 15.77
CA ILE A 66 8.97 0.31 16.19
C ILE A 66 8.29 1.59 16.65
N ILE A 67 7.48 2.20 15.81
CA ILE A 67 6.60 3.30 16.21
C ILE A 67 5.64 2.64 17.20
N SER A 68 6.07 2.56 18.42
CA SER A 68 5.19 2.21 19.53
C SER A 68 4.21 3.37 19.61
N PHE A 69 3.07 3.16 18.97
CA PHE A 69 1.95 4.06 19.18
C PHE A 69 1.70 4.11 20.68
N PRO A 70 1.56 5.28 21.29
CA PRO A 70 1.20 5.37 22.68
C PRO A 70 0.01 4.45 22.99
N GLU A 71 0.03 3.74 24.11
CA GLU A 71 -1.00 2.72 24.42
C GLU A 71 -2.42 3.30 24.39
N TRP A 72 -2.60 4.57 24.73
CA TRP A 72 -3.89 5.24 24.64
C TRP A 72 -4.45 5.30 23.23
N THR A 73 -3.58 5.40 22.18
CA THR A 73 -4.03 5.38 20.79
C THR A 73 -4.59 4.02 20.35
N ASN A 74 -4.09 2.95 20.98
CA ASN A 74 -4.58 1.59 20.78
C ASN A 74 -5.92 1.40 21.49
N LYS A 75 -6.00 1.89 22.73
CA LYS A 75 -7.20 1.78 23.57
C LYS A 75 -8.41 2.52 22.97
N PHE A 76 -8.18 3.67 22.35
CA PHE A 76 -9.25 4.49 21.74
C PHE A 76 -9.41 4.28 20.22
N GLY A 77 -8.62 3.41 19.58
CA GLY A 77 -8.69 3.17 18.13
C GLY A 77 -8.26 4.36 17.27
N VAL A 78 -7.56 5.34 17.84
CA VAL A 78 -7.21 6.62 17.20
C VAL A 78 -5.78 6.66 16.63
N ARG A 79 -5.21 5.51 16.28
CA ARG A 79 -3.89 5.43 15.64
C ARG A 79 -3.79 6.27 14.36
N TRP A 80 -4.88 6.33 13.59
CA TRP A 80 -4.96 7.11 12.36
C TRP A 80 -4.83 8.60 12.64
N LEU A 81 -5.43 9.10 13.73
CA LEU A 81 -5.36 10.50 14.13
C LEU A 81 -3.94 10.86 14.57
N TYR A 82 -3.30 10.03 15.38
CA TYR A 82 -1.91 10.20 15.78
C TYR A 82 -0.98 10.27 14.56
N ARG A 83 -1.19 9.43 13.54
CA ARG A 83 -0.41 9.45 12.29
C ARG A 83 -0.57 10.75 11.51
N ILE A 84 -1.75 11.36 11.52
CA ILE A 84 -1.98 12.64 10.84
C ILE A 84 -1.08 13.74 11.41
N PHE A 85 -0.89 13.75 12.73
CA PHE A 85 -0.08 14.76 13.39
C PHE A 85 1.43 14.45 13.34
N THR A 86 1.82 13.20 13.32
CA THR A 86 3.23 12.80 13.39
C THR A 86 3.89 12.63 12.01
N GLN A 87 3.14 12.24 10.98
CA GLN A 87 3.68 12.02 9.64
C GLN A 87 3.55 13.26 8.76
N LYS A 88 4.68 13.85 8.37
CA LYS A 88 4.73 15.00 7.45
C LYS A 88 4.00 14.69 6.14
N GLY A 89 3.07 15.56 5.76
CA GLY A 89 2.32 15.43 4.51
C GLY A 89 1.05 14.57 4.56
N MET A 90 0.81 13.84 5.66
CA MET A 90 -0.40 13.02 5.78
C MET A 90 -1.67 13.89 5.85
N LEU A 91 -1.62 15.00 6.55
CA LEU A 91 -2.72 15.98 6.60
C LEU A 91 -3.06 16.55 5.21
N LYS A 92 -2.03 16.90 4.43
CA LYS A 92 -2.22 17.40 3.06
C LYS A 92 -2.85 16.35 2.15
N ARG A 93 -2.43 15.09 2.29
CA ARG A 93 -3.00 13.96 1.56
C ARG A 93 -4.47 13.72 1.96
N LEU A 94 -4.75 13.75 3.26
CA LEU A 94 -6.11 13.63 3.80
C LEU A 94 -7.04 14.69 3.19
N LEU A 95 -6.68 15.96 3.32
CA LEU A 95 -7.48 17.10 2.82
C LEU A 95 -7.65 17.10 1.30
N ARG A 96 -6.74 16.50 0.55
CA ARG A 96 -6.82 16.44 -0.91
C ARG A 96 -7.67 15.26 -1.42
N THR A 97 -7.60 14.13 -0.77
CA THR A 97 -8.18 12.87 -1.26
C THR A 97 -9.55 12.57 -0.66
N TYR A 98 -9.71 12.74 0.64
CA TYR A 98 -10.95 12.36 1.32
C TYR A 98 -12.17 13.21 0.95
N PRO A 99 -12.09 14.56 0.80
CA PRO A 99 -13.26 15.33 0.40
C PRO A 99 -13.80 14.91 -0.95
N LYS A 100 -12.92 14.62 -1.90
CA LYS A 100 -13.30 14.12 -3.23
C LYS A 100 -14.02 12.78 -3.14
N PHE A 101 -13.50 11.87 -2.34
CA PHE A 101 -14.11 10.56 -2.13
C PHE A 101 -15.48 10.69 -1.47
N VAL A 102 -15.60 11.47 -0.40
CA VAL A 102 -16.88 11.67 0.31
C VAL A 102 -17.93 12.26 -0.62
N ILE A 103 -17.60 13.31 -1.38
CA ILE A 103 -18.50 13.93 -2.34
C ILE A 103 -18.94 12.94 -3.42
N SER A 104 -17.99 12.22 -4.02
CA SER A 104 -18.25 11.24 -5.07
C SER A 104 -19.11 10.08 -4.57
N TYR A 105 -18.83 9.58 -3.35
CA TYR A 105 -19.59 8.50 -2.74
C TYR A 105 -21.00 8.94 -2.32
N SER A 106 -21.15 10.12 -1.76
CA SER A 106 -22.47 10.68 -1.42
C SER A 106 -23.33 10.87 -2.67
N TRP A 107 -22.72 11.35 -3.77
CA TRP A 107 -23.41 11.45 -5.06
C TRP A 107 -23.85 10.10 -5.58
N PHE A 108 -22.97 9.10 -5.53
CA PHE A 108 -23.28 7.72 -5.94
C PHE A 108 -24.46 7.15 -5.14
N LEU A 109 -24.49 7.31 -3.82
CA LEU A 109 -25.59 6.85 -2.98
C LEU A 109 -26.92 7.54 -3.32
N LEU A 110 -26.90 8.84 -3.53
CA LEU A 110 -28.10 9.58 -3.92
C LEU A 110 -28.66 9.15 -5.29
N PHE A 111 -27.77 8.77 -6.20
CA PHE A 111 -28.18 8.26 -7.52
C PHE A 111 -28.75 6.84 -7.45
N GLN A 112 -28.20 5.98 -6.61
CA GLN A 112 -28.71 4.61 -6.40
C GLN A 112 -30.12 4.63 -5.78
N ILE A 113 -30.37 5.48 -4.81
CA ILE A 113 -31.68 5.63 -4.18
C ILE A 113 -32.75 6.08 -5.20
N LYS A 114 -32.33 6.83 -6.24
CA LYS A 114 -33.26 7.33 -7.28
C LYS A 114 -33.63 6.28 -8.34
N ILE A 115 -32.91 5.16 -8.42
CA ILE A 115 -33.15 4.07 -9.38
C ILE A 115 -34.11 3.01 -8.78
N GLU A 116 -34.17 2.90 -7.44
CA GLU A 116 -35.03 1.93 -6.76
C GLU A 116 -36.43 2.45 -6.40
N THR A 117 -36.75 3.70 -6.74
CA THR A 117 -38.09 4.31 -6.61
C THR A 117 -38.74 4.51 -7.95
#